data_da98921ca26b1d33605d8d6e1c57ddae
#
_entry.id   da98921ca26b1d33605d8d6e1c57ddae
#
_cell.length_a   1.000
_cell.length_b   1.000
_cell.length_c   1.000
_cell.angle_alpha   90.00
_cell.angle_beta   90.00
_cell.angle_gamma   90.00
#
_symmetry.space_group_name_H-M   'P 1'
#
loop_
_entity.id
_entity.type
_entity.pdbx_description
1 polymer ?
#
loop_
_entity_poly.entity_id
_entity_poly.type
_entity_poly.pdbx_seq_one_letter_code
_entity_poly.pdbx_strand_id
1 'polypeptide(L)'
;MSSCFTRVRLRTFTLFGFLLCCAFPATAQTIALSLDSCKQLAASHNRRMAMEEAAIEKAEQDFRTARTNYLPKVSALASYMHIGDEVSLLSDAQKQSLGTLGTQLTSSFSSQVANLIAAHPELAGLAGGLQAAAGNLANTGNALGSGIANALRTDTRNVTAAAILLTQPLFTGGKIRAWERITDEARRVAHERQRLTRQQVWLEVEQAYWQVVSLRHKQKLALAFRDMLAHTDSDMTKMVAEGVATKSDALSVAVKLNEAEMTVTKVEDGLTLSKMLLCRLCGLPLNTDIEPSDDPEKMPAVASADFLSRPELNQLESAWKIQKEKVKVVRSDFLPQMALMGGYAVTNPHVLNGFERQFAGTWAVGVTLKVPVWNWGEGKHKIRAARAEATMAQLKMEDAREAVELEQKQATFRVTEADRRFELAQKHMEAADENLRVAQLGHSEGVITTQNLLAAHTAWLSAHSEQIDALIDRQLSRAVLRKAKGGE
;
A
#
# COMPACT_ATOMS: atom_id res chain seq x y z
N MET A 1 11.00 -28.64 57.26
CA MET A 1 9.63 -29.16 57.47
C MET A 1 8.92 -29.13 56.11
N SER A 2 8.68 -30.35 55.68
CA SER A 2 7.53 -30.84 54.90
C SER A 2 7.29 -30.25 53.53
N SER A 3 7.75 -30.84 52.46
CA SER A 3 7.22 -31.95 51.64
C SER A 3 5.90 -31.62 50.94
N CYS A 4 5.92 -31.46 49.63
CA CYS A 4 4.96 -32.09 48.76
C CYS A 4 5.50 -32.27 47.31
N PHE A 5 5.95 -33.50 47.08
CA PHE A 5 6.21 -34.05 45.75
C PHE A 5 4.90 -34.47 45.12
N THR A 6 4.56 -33.99 43.96
CA THR A 6 3.45 -34.54 43.17
C THR A 6 3.98 -35.07 41.85
N ARG A 7 3.83 -36.37 41.70
CA ARG A 7 4.26 -37.26 40.62
C ARG A 7 3.63 -36.88 39.29
N VAL A 8 4.47 -36.66 38.26
CA VAL A 8 4.05 -36.71 36.85
C VAL A 8 4.11 -38.16 36.41
N ARG A 9 2.98 -38.77 36.15
CA ARG A 9 2.85 -40.09 35.53
C ARG A 9 3.11 -39.96 34.01
N LEU A 10 4.19 -40.57 33.57
CA LEU A 10 4.49 -40.88 32.18
C LEU A 10 3.54 -42.01 31.72
N ARG A 11 2.55 -41.68 30.88
CA ARG A 11 1.77 -42.67 30.14
C ARG A 11 2.29 -42.71 28.69
N THR A 12 3.10 -43.70 28.43
CA THR A 12 3.38 -44.19 27.07
C THR A 12 2.10 -44.73 26.46
N PHE A 13 1.58 -44.03 25.46
CA PHE A 13 0.48 -44.53 24.63
C PHE A 13 1.08 -44.79 23.24
N THR A 14 1.40 -46.04 22.97
CA THR A 14 1.65 -46.59 21.66
C THR A 14 0.37 -46.57 20.88
N LEU A 15 0.22 -45.60 19.94
CA LEU A 15 -0.82 -45.61 18.95
C LEU A 15 -0.18 -45.86 17.58
N PHE A 16 -0.22 -47.13 17.21
CA PHE A 16 -0.05 -47.61 15.85
C PHE A 16 -1.31 -47.19 15.08
N GLY A 17 -1.31 -45.98 14.55
CA GLY A 17 -2.40 -45.38 13.78
C GLY A 17 -2.08 -45.51 12.31
N PHE A 18 -2.77 -46.41 11.66
CA PHE A 18 -2.92 -46.67 10.23
C PHE A 18 -3.01 -45.34 9.45
N LEU A 19 -1.89 -44.97 8.80
CA LEU A 19 -1.86 -43.85 7.86
C LEU A 19 -2.51 -44.32 6.55
N LEU A 20 -3.83 -44.32 6.53
CA LEU A 20 -4.60 -44.48 5.29
C LEU A 20 -4.48 -43.15 4.53
N CYS A 21 -3.47 -43.08 3.69
CA CYS A 21 -3.29 -42.03 2.71
C CYS A 21 -4.42 -42.10 1.70
N CYS A 22 -5.57 -41.51 2.00
CA CYS A 22 -6.58 -41.22 0.98
C CYS A 22 -5.97 -40.22 0.01
N ALA A 23 -5.30 -40.72 -1.01
CA ALA A 23 -5.02 -39.98 -2.22
C ALA A 23 -6.40 -39.67 -2.84
N PHE A 24 -7.06 -38.60 -2.42
CA PHE A 24 -8.12 -38.03 -3.24
C PHE A 24 -7.45 -37.60 -4.54
N PRO A 25 -7.89 -38.12 -5.68
CA PRO A 25 -7.51 -37.50 -6.94
C PRO A 25 -8.01 -36.06 -6.83
N ALA A 26 -7.10 -35.10 -6.88
CA ALA A 26 -7.43 -33.68 -7.06
C ALA A 26 -8.04 -33.60 -8.47
N THR A 27 -9.31 -33.96 -8.60
CA THR A 27 -10.10 -33.59 -9.77
C THR A 27 -10.06 -32.06 -9.74
N ALA A 28 -9.44 -31.45 -10.72
CA ALA A 28 -9.49 -30.01 -10.94
C ALA A 28 -10.98 -29.66 -11.06
N GLN A 29 -11.57 -29.25 -9.95
CA GLN A 29 -12.97 -28.83 -9.92
C GLN A 29 -13.05 -27.51 -10.65
N THR A 30 -13.63 -27.54 -11.85
CA THR A 30 -13.92 -26.34 -12.62
C THR A 30 -14.91 -25.51 -11.83
N ILE A 31 -14.48 -24.32 -11.40
CA ILE A 31 -15.32 -23.43 -10.59
C ILE A 31 -15.94 -22.39 -11.52
N ALA A 32 -17.26 -22.45 -11.67
CA ALA A 32 -18.00 -21.40 -12.37
C ALA A 32 -18.10 -20.16 -11.48
N LEU A 33 -17.55 -19.04 -11.92
CA LEU A 33 -17.53 -17.78 -11.18
C LEU A 33 -18.15 -16.66 -12.01
N SER A 34 -19.06 -15.90 -11.36
CA SER A 34 -19.53 -14.64 -11.91
C SER A 34 -18.51 -13.51 -11.66
N LEU A 35 -18.61 -12.43 -12.41
CA LEU A 35 -17.79 -11.24 -12.23
C LEU A 35 -17.88 -10.70 -10.79
N ASP A 36 -19.10 -10.63 -10.23
CA ASP A 36 -19.31 -10.15 -8.87
C ASP A 36 -18.67 -11.08 -7.82
N SER A 37 -18.74 -12.38 -8.02
CA SER A 37 -18.04 -13.35 -7.17
C SER A 37 -16.52 -13.17 -7.23
N CYS A 38 -15.96 -12.93 -8.42
CA CYS A 38 -14.53 -12.63 -8.58
C CYS A 38 -14.13 -11.34 -7.87
N LYS A 39 -14.94 -10.28 -7.95
CA LYS A 39 -14.73 -9.00 -7.23
C LYS A 39 -14.75 -9.20 -5.71
N GLN A 40 -15.69 -9.99 -5.18
CA GLN A 40 -15.78 -10.29 -3.74
C GLN A 40 -14.57 -11.10 -3.26
N LEU A 41 -14.15 -12.13 -4.01
CA LEU A 41 -12.95 -12.91 -3.71
C LEU A 41 -11.70 -12.03 -3.71
N ALA A 42 -11.56 -11.15 -4.70
CA ALA A 42 -10.45 -10.22 -4.75
C ALA A 42 -10.47 -9.23 -3.59
N ALA A 43 -11.64 -8.73 -3.18
CA ALA A 43 -11.75 -7.83 -2.03
C ALA A 43 -11.32 -8.48 -0.72
N SER A 44 -11.54 -9.80 -0.56
CA SER A 44 -11.23 -10.53 0.69
C SER A 44 -9.85 -11.19 0.69
N HIS A 45 -9.31 -11.60 -0.46
CA HIS A 45 -8.09 -12.40 -0.53
C HIS A 45 -6.93 -11.72 -1.27
N ASN A 46 -7.16 -10.55 -1.90
CA ASN A 46 -6.08 -9.87 -2.61
C ASN A 46 -5.10 -9.23 -1.62
N ARG A 47 -3.81 -9.52 -1.81
CA ARG A 47 -2.74 -9.00 -0.93
C ARG A 47 -2.65 -7.48 -0.89
N ARG A 48 -3.03 -6.79 -1.98
CA ARG A 48 -3.07 -5.31 -1.98
C ARG A 48 -4.13 -4.80 -1.01
N MET A 49 -5.29 -5.45 -0.92
CA MET A 49 -6.32 -5.08 0.04
C MET A 49 -5.86 -5.28 1.48
N ALA A 50 -5.20 -6.41 1.79
CA ALA A 50 -4.61 -6.66 3.09
C ALA A 50 -3.51 -5.63 3.46
N MET A 51 -2.72 -5.17 2.48
CA MET A 51 -1.73 -4.10 2.70
C MET A 51 -2.39 -2.77 3.06
N GLU A 52 -3.49 -2.40 2.42
CA GLU A 52 -4.22 -1.16 2.75
C GLU A 52 -4.93 -1.27 4.12
N GLU A 53 -5.40 -2.45 4.51
CA GLU A 53 -5.95 -2.69 5.85
C GLU A 53 -4.88 -2.49 6.94
N ALA A 54 -3.69 -3.04 6.73
CA ALA A 54 -2.54 -2.80 7.61
C ALA A 54 -2.12 -1.32 7.63
N ALA A 55 -2.25 -0.60 6.51
CA ALA A 55 -1.97 0.84 6.44
C ALA A 55 -2.99 1.67 7.23
N ILE A 56 -4.27 1.27 7.23
CA ILE A 56 -5.31 1.88 8.07
C ILE A 56 -5.01 1.64 9.55
N GLU A 57 -4.71 0.39 9.93
CA GLU A 57 -4.34 0.09 11.31
C GLU A 57 -3.14 0.92 11.77
N LYS A 58 -2.10 1.02 10.94
CA LYS A 58 -0.95 1.90 11.20
C LYS A 58 -1.37 3.35 11.44
N ALA A 59 -2.21 3.91 10.55
CA ALA A 59 -2.66 5.29 10.66
C ALA A 59 -3.51 5.53 11.95
N GLU A 60 -4.30 4.55 12.35
CA GLU A 60 -5.06 4.58 13.59
C GLU A 60 -4.13 4.59 14.83
N GLN A 61 -3.06 3.77 14.81
CA GLN A 61 -2.08 3.75 15.89
C GLN A 61 -1.25 5.05 15.93
N ASP A 62 -0.90 5.60 14.78
CA ASP A 62 -0.23 6.91 14.69
C ASP A 62 -1.10 8.04 15.27
N PHE A 63 -2.43 8.01 14.99
CA PHE A 63 -3.38 8.95 15.58
C PHE A 63 -3.47 8.80 17.11
N ARG A 64 -3.58 7.55 17.61
CA ARG A 64 -3.57 7.29 19.06
C ARG A 64 -2.28 7.76 19.71
N THR A 65 -1.14 7.51 19.05
CA THR A 65 0.18 7.97 19.50
C THR A 65 0.25 9.50 19.58
N ALA A 66 -0.30 10.22 18.58
CA ALA A 66 -0.35 11.68 18.61
C ALA A 66 -1.09 12.21 19.85
N ARG A 67 -2.18 11.53 20.26
CA ARG A 67 -2.95 11.89 21.45
C ARG A 67 -2.20 11.66 22.76
N THR A 68 -1.27 10.70 22.81
CA THR A 68 -0.45 10.46 24.01
C THR A 68 0.47 11.65 24.32
N ASN A 69 0.70 12.56 23.37
CA ASN A 69 1.48 13.78 23.61
C ASN A 69 0.79 14.80 24.54
N TYR A 70 -0.50 14.62 24.83
CA TYR A 70 -1.19 15.39 25.88
C TYR A 70 -0.91 14.86 27.27
N LEU A 71 -0.42 13.62 27.41
CA LEU A 71 -0.27 12.93 28.69
C LEU A 71 1.16 13.12 29.25
N PRO A 72 1.32 12.99 30.58
CA PRO A 72 2.64 13.03 31.20
C PRO A 72 3.49 11.85 30.70
N LYS A 73 4.75 12.13 30.39
CA LYS A 73 5.73 11.12 30.03
C LYS A 73 6.67 10.88 31.19
N VAL A 74 6.84 9.62 31.55
CA VAL A 74 7.75 9.16 32.59
C VAL A 74 8.87 8.38 31.95
N SER A 75 10.11 8.76 32.27
CA SER A 75 11.31 8.06 31.83
C SER A 75 12.22 7.76 33.03
N ALA A 76 12.93 6.64 32.98
CA ALA A 76 13.94 6.27 33.96
C ALA A 76 15.32 6.22 33.28
N LEU A 77 16.32 6.76 33.93
CA LEU A 77 17.71 6.75 33.50
C LEU A 77 18.57 6.22 34.66
N ALA A 78 19.50 5.34 34.38
CA ALA A 78 20.53 4.91 35.31
C ALA A 78 21.89 4.96 34.62
N SER A 79 22.89 5.47 35.33
CA SER A 79 24.25 5.57 34.84
C SER A 79 25.24 5.15 35.94
N TYR A 80 26.27 4.46 35.52
CA TYR A 80 27.44 4.16 36.34
C TYR A 80 28.66 4.69 35.60
N MET A 81 29.49 5.45 36.34
CA MET A 81 30.77 5.98 35.83
C MET A 81 31.89 5.59 36.75
N HIS A 82 32.93 4.99 36.20
CA HIS A 82 34.16 4.75 36.87
C HIS A 82 35.18 5.79 36.40
N ILE A 83 35.77 6.55 37.36
CA ILE A 83 36.79 7.56 37.11
C ILE A 83 38.14 6.98 37.57
N GLY A 84 39.15 6.92 36.68
CA GLY A 84 40.40 6.22 36.91
C GLY A 84 41.28 6.75 38.05
N ASP A 85 41.15 8.07 38.34
CA ASP A 85 42.01 8.72 39.36
C ASP A 85 41.21 9.13 40.61
N GLU A 86 41.87 8.98 41.79
CA GLU A 86 41.33 9.48 43.05
C GLU A 86 41.38 11.01 43.05
N VAL A 87 40.22 11.65 43.18
CA VAL A 87 40.10 13.12 43.27
C VAL A 87 40.31 13.55 44.73
N SER A 88 41.50 13.38 45.25
CA SER A 88 41.82 13.69 46.67
C SER A 88 42.44 15.08 46.91
N LEU A 89 42.94 15.75 45.92
CA LEU A 89 43.48 17.12 46.01
C LEU A 89 43.37 17.83 44.66
N LEU A 90 42.49 18.80 44.57
CA LEU A 90 42.14 19.46 43.33
C LEU A 90 43.20 20.47 42.87
N SER A 91 43.82 20.18 41.74
CA SER A 91 44.37 21.22 40.85
C SER A 91 43.23 21.94 40.10
N ASP A 92 43.48 23.14 39.60
CA ASP A 92 42.45 23.94 38.90
C ASP A 92 41.89 23.23 37.65
N ALA A 93 42.67 22.34 37.02
CA ALA A 93 42.23 21.46 35.95
C ALA A 93 41.18 20.40 36.41
N GLN A 94 41.28 19.93 37.64
CA GLN A 94 40.32 18.96 38.22
C GLN A 94 39.04 19.62 38.70
N LYS A 95 39.06 20.90 39.13
CA LYS A 95 37.88 21.70 39.39
C LYS A 95 37.09 21.95 38.12
N GLN A 96 37.78 22.16 36.99
CA GLN A 96 37.14 22.30 35.69
C GLN A 96 36.48 20.99 35.21
N SER A 97 37.12 19.82 35.38
CA SER A 97 36.52 18.55 34.99
C SER A 97 35.32 18.15 35.85
N LEU A 98 35.32 18.50 37.14
CA LEU A 98 34.16 18.34 38.02
C LEU A 98 33.05 19.36 37.71
N GLY A 99 33.40 20.58 37.34
CA GLY A 99 32.45 21.59 36.87
C GLY A 99 31.75 21.21 35.58
N THR A 100 32.30 20.29 34.79
CA THR A 100 31.70 19.75 33.56
C THR A 100 31.01 18.39 33.73
N LEU A 101 31.00 17.81 34.96
CA LEU A 101 30.41 16.50 35.22
C LEU A 101 28.91 16.46 34.90
N GLY A 102 28.21 17.54 35.24
CA GLY A 102 26.81 17.71 34.88
C GLY A 102 26.60 17.75 33.36
N THR A 103 27.51 18.39 32.64
CA THR A 103 27.47 18.46 31.17
C THR A 103 27.76 17.10 30.54
N GLN A 104 28.68 16.32 31.10
CA GLN A 104 28.99 14.94 30.63
C GLN A 104 27.84 13.96 30.92
N LEU A 105 27.22 14.03 32.09
CA LEU A 105 26.04 13.26 32.44
C LEU A 105 24.84 13.55 31.52
N THR A 106 24.69 14.82 31.15
CA THR A 106 23.60 15.26 30.27
C THR A 106 23.89 15.08 28.78
N SER A 107 25.16 14.94 28.36
CA SER A 107 25.47 14.61 26.96
C SER A 107 24.99 13.21 26.58
N SER A 108 25.11 12.24 27.48
CA SER A 108 24.53 10.89 27.29
C SER A 108 23.01 10.91 27.30
N PHE A 109 22.40 11.75 28.12
CA PHE A 109 20.95 11.96 28.14
C PHE A 109 20.47 12.67 26.88
N SER A 110 21.18 13.73 26.45
CA SER A 110 20.87 14.47 25.22
C SER A 110 21.00 13.60 23.97
N SER A 111 21.99 12.68 23.93
CA SER A 111 22.12 11.74 22.82
C SER A 111 21.02 10.67 22.82
N GLN A 112 20.58 10.19 23.99
CA GLN A 112 19.44 9.27 24.08
C GLN A 112 18.12 9.97 23.77
N VAL A 113 17.95 11.20 24.23
CA VAL A 113 16.81 12.07 23.86
C VAL A 113 16.83 12.37 22.36
N ALA A 114 17.98 12.65 21.78
CA ALA A 114 18.12 12.85 20.33
C ALA A 114 17.80 11.57 19.55
N ASN A 115 18.21 10.41 20.03
CA ASN A 115 17.86 9.11 19.43
C ASN A 115 16.37 8.78 19.57
N LEU A 116 15.77 9.12 20.72
CA LEU A 116 14.32 8.96 20.92
C LEU A 116 13.50 9.87 19.99
N ILE A 117 14.00 11.11 19.79
CA ILE A 117 13.40 12.09 18.89
C ILE A 117 13.58 11.68 17.42
N ALA A 118 14.73 11.12 17.06
CA ALA A 118 14.97 10.57 15.72
C ALA A 118 14.07 9.37 15.42
N ALA A 119 13.78 8.54 16.42
CA ALA A 119 12.85 7.43 16.32
C ALA A 119 11.37 7.88 16.31
N HIS A 120 11.06 9.03 16.89
CA HIS A 120 9.71 9.56 17.06
C HIS A 120 9.66 11.07 16.76
N PRO A 121 9.59 11.48 15.46
CA PRO A 121 9.58 12.88 15.04
C PRO A 121 8.46 13.72 15.65
N GLU A 122 7.36 13.10 16.05
CA GLU A 122 6.23 13.70 16.77
C GLU A 122 6.64 14.25 18.16
N LEU A 123 7.74 13.74 18.73
CA LEU A 123 8.27 14.20 20.00
C LEU A 123 9.22 15.40 19.86
N ALA A 124 9.53 15.85 18.63
CA ALA A 124 10.42 16.98 18.37
C ALA A 124 9.99 18.27 19.08
N GLY A 125 8.68 18.42 19.39
CA GLY A 125 8.15 19.52 20.18
C GLY A 125 8.56 19.50 21.64
N LEU A 126 8.81 18.34 22.17
CA LEU A 126 9.26 18.14 23.55
C LEU A 126 10.79 18.23 23.67
N ALA A 127 11.52 18.14 22.55
CA ALA A 127 12.98 18.22 22.51
C ALA A 127 13.50 19.46 23.20
N GLY A 128 12.87 20.62 22.98
CA GLY A 128 13.24 21.87 23.62
C GLY A 128 13.03 21.83 25.14
N GLY A 129 11.95 21.25 25.61
CA GLY A 129 11.67 21.10 27.05
C GLY A 129 12.61 20.09 27.71
N LEU A 130 12.87 18.96 27.02
CA LEU A 130 13.80 17.92 27.46
C LEU A 130 15.26 18.44 27.43
N GLN A 131 15.61 19.27 26.45
CA GLN A 131 16.93 19.86 26.32
C GLN A 131 17.14 21.00 27.34
N ALA A 132 16.10 21.76 27.69
CA ALA A 132 16.11 22.69 28.78
C ALA A 132 16.19 21.99 30.16
N ALA A 133 15.50 20.81 30.27
CA ALA A 133 15.64 19.94 31.44
C ALA A 133 17.04 19.36 31.56
N ALA A 134 17.62 18.90 30.47
CA ALA A 134 19.01 18.48 30.42
C ALA A 134 19.94 19.65 30.78
N GLY A 135 19.69 20.85 30.26
CA GLY A 135 20.43 22.06 30.60
C GLY A 135 20.33 22.44 32.09
N ASN A 136 19.15 22.33 32.67
CA ASN A 136 18.95 22.55 34.10
C ASN A 136 19.58 21.45 34.96
N LEU A 137 19.48 20.18 34.51
CA LEU A 137 20.16 19.05 35.14
C LEU A 137 21.69 19.17 35.00
N ALA A 138 22.19 19.67 33.85
CA ALA A 138 23.60 20.00 33.65
C ALA A 138 24.04 21.13 34.55
N ASN A 139 23.24 22.21 34.68
CA ASN A 139 23.55 23.33 35.54
C ASN A 139 23.52 22.94 37.03
N THR A 140 22.56 22.13 37.43
CA THR A 140 22.48 21.57 38.78
C THR A 140 23.66 20.61 39.04
N GLY A 141 24.00 19.76 38.08
CA GLY A 141 25.14 18.85 38.14
C GLY A 141 26.47 19.60 38.12
N ASN A 142 26.60 20.71 37.39
CA ASN A 142 27.77 21.59 37.39
C ASN A 142 27.86 22.41 38.68
N ALA A 143 26.74 22.89 39.20
CA ALA A 143 26.70 23.55 40.53
C ALA A 143 27.03 22.59 41.66
N LEU A 144 26.60 21.35 41.53
CA LEU A 144 26.95 20.26 42.44
C LEU A 144 28.40 19.84 42.28
N GLY A 145 28.94 19.78 41.06
CA GLY A 145 30.36 19.52 40.79
C GLY A 145 31.27 20.64 41.37
N SER A 146 30.83 21.90 41.30
CA SER A 146 31.53 22.99 41.97
C SER A 146 31.40 22.91 43.53
N GLY A 147 30.25 22.45 44.03
CA GLY A 147 30.07 22.12 45.45
C GLY A 147 30.96 20.95 45.91
N ILE A 148 31.11 19.93 45.03
CA ILE A 148 32.06 18.83 45.20
C ILE A 148 33.50 19.34 45.31
N ALA A 149 33.86 20.22 44.37
CA ALA A 149 35.19 20.84 44.38
C ALA A 149 35.53 21.53 45.72
N ASN A 150 34.52 22.03 46.41
CA ASN A 150 34.62 22.75 47.66
C ASN A 150 34.53 21.85 48.93
N ALA A 151 33.94 20.69 48.87
CA ALA A 151 33.66 19.79 50.01
C ALA A 151 34.64 18.59 50.16
N LEU A 152 35.76 18.63 49.60
CA LEU A 152 36.80 17.69 49.35
C LEU A 152 37.34 16.81 50.47
N ARG A 153 36.96 15.52 50.45
CA ARG A 153 37.78 14.41 50.98
C ARG A 153 37.19 13.01 50.66
N THR A 154 36.42 12.82 49.64
CA THR A 154 35.76 11.53 49.39
C THR A 154 36.20 10.90 48.07
N ASP A 155 36.51 9.61 48.10
CA ASP A 155 36.82 8.80 46.90
C ASP A 155 35.61 8.77 45.97
N THR A 156 35.68 9.52 44.87
CA THR A 156 34.64 9.66 43.87
C THR A 156 34.85 8.77 42.62
N ARG A 157 35.69 7.73 42.71
CA ARG A 157 36.02 6.84 41.58
C ARG A 157 34.83 6.11 41.01
N ASN A 158 33.82 5.87 41.83
CA ASN A 158 32.61 5.16 41.40
C ASN A 158 31.38 6.02 41.65
N VAL A 159 30.83 6.56 40.59
CA VAL A 159 29.58 7.36 40.63
C VAL A 159 28.45 6.57 40.04
N THR A 160 27.43 6.30 40.83
CA THR A 160 26.17 5.73 40.36
C THR A 160 25.07 6.77 40.49
N ALA A 161 24.35 6.98 39.42
CA ALA A 161 23.16 7.84 39.39
C ALA A 161 21.99 7.16 38.73
N ALA A 162 20.83 7.24 39.36
CA ALA A 162 19.57 6.83 38.76
C ALA A 162 18.55 7.96 38.94
N ALA A 163 17.74 8.21 37.92
CA ALA A 163 16.69 9.20 37.97
C ALA A 163 15.42 8.72 37.31
N ILE A 164 14.27 9.08 37.88
CA ILE A 164 12.98 9.00 37.24
C ILE A 164 12.53 10.43 36.94
N LEU A 165 12.21 10.69 35.66
CA LEU A 165 11.82 12.00 35.19
C LEU A 165 10.37 11.95 34.68
N LEU A 166 9.57 12.92 35.09
CA LEU A 166 8.21 13.13 34.61
C LEU A 166 8.17 14.46 33.87
N THR A 167 7.65 14.46 32.65
CA THR A 167 7.47 15.69 31.84
C THR A 167 6.02 15.76 31.36
N GLN A 168 5.33 16.86 31.68
CA GLN A 168 3.99 17.15 31.22
C GLN A 168 3.97 18.45 30.43
N PRO A 169 3.69 18.43 29.11
CA PRO A 169 3.47 19.65 28.35
C PRO A 169 2.23 20.39 28.86
N LEU A 170 2.36 21.64 29.21
CA LEU A 170 1.24 22.50 29.62
C LEU A 170 0.79 23.39 28.45
N PHE A 171 1.75 23.92 27.70
CA PHE A 171 1.50 24.75 26.54
C PHE A 171 2.62 24.59 25.51
N THR A 172 2.24 24.28 24.27
CA THR A 172 3.18 23.99 23.17
C THR A 172 2.94 24.87 21.93
N GLY A 173 2.37 26.09 22.14
CA GLY A 173 2.02 26.94 21.00
C GLY A 173 0.97 26.36 20.04
N GLY A 174 0.21 25.34 20.48
CA GLY A 174 -0.77 24.62 19.66
C GLY A 174 -0.21 23.47 18.85
N LYS A 175 1.08 23.11 19.02
CA LYS A 175 1.78 22.06 18.26
C LYS A 175 1.11 20.69 18.38
N ILE A 176 0.81 20.24 19.61
CA ILE A 176 0.19 18.94 19.86
C ILE A 176 -1.18 18.85 19.16
N ARG A 177 -1.98 19.91 19.26
CA ARG A 177 -3.29 19.99 18.62
C ARG A 177 -3.21 19.96 17.09
N ALA A 178 -2.18 20.61 16.50
CA ALA A 178 -1.94 20.56 15.06
C ALA A 178 -1.48 19.17 14.62
N TRP A 179 -0.63 18.49 15.39
CA TRP A 179 -0.22 17.11 15.14
C TRP A 179 -1.38 16.10 15.22
N GLU A 180 -2.26 16.24 16.21
CA GLU A 180 -3.47 15.42 16.29
C GLU A 180 -4.33 15.55 15.02
N ARG A 181 -4.52 16.78 14.51
CA ARG A 181 -5.24 17.02 13.26
C ARG A 181 -4.53 16.45 12.03
N ILE A 182 -3.21 16.57 11.97
CA ILE A 182 -2.40 15.97 10.89
C ILE A 182 -2.61 14.46 10.85
N THR A 183 -2.54 13.78 12.00
CA THR A 183 -2.71 12.33 12.07
C THR A 183 -4.16 11.91 11.84
N ASP A 184 -5.16 12.72 12.23
CA ASP A 184 -6.57 12.47 11.88
C ASP A 184 -6.82 12.56 10.36
N GLU A 185 -6.30 13.60 9.69
CA GLU A 185 -6.39 13.69 8.23
C GLU A 185 -5.57 12.58 7.54
N ALA A 186 -4.41 12.16 8.11
CA ALA A 186 -3.64 11.03 7.58
C ALA A 186 -4.42 9.70 7.67
N ARG A 187 -5.21 9.51 8.74
CA ARG A 187 -6.14 8.38 8.86
C ARG A 187 -7.20 8.41 7.77
N ARG A 188 -7.78 9.58 7.46
CA ARG A 188 -8.74 9.74 6.35
C ARG A 188 -8.08 9.41 5.01
N VAL A 189 -6.85 9.87 4.78
CA VAL A 189 -6.08 9.51 3.58
C VAL A 189 -5.93 8.00 3.45
N ALA A 190 -5.65 7.27 4.54
CA ALA A 190 -5.52 5.81 4.50
C ALA A 190 -6.84 5.12 4.12
N HIS A 191 -7.98 5.57 4.64
CA HIS A 191 -9.30 5.04 4.26
C HIS A 191 -9.63 5.32 2.78
N GLU A 192 -9.41 6.54 2.31
CA GLU A 192 -9.67 6.87 0.90
C GLU A 192 -8.71 6.14 -0.05
N ARG A 193 -7.48 5.86 0.39
CA ARG A 193 -6.52 5.04 -0.35
C ARG A 193 -6.99 3.59 -0.47
N GLN A 194 -7.55 3.00 0.60
CA GLN A 194 -8.14 1.67 0.52
C GLN A 194 -9.30 1.64 -0.49
N ARG A 195 -10.17 2.67 -0.50
CA ARG A 195 -11.26 2.78 -1.49
C ARG A 195 -10.70 2.86 -2.92
N LEU A 196 -9.69 3.68 -3.14
CA LEU A 196 -9.02 3.78 -4.44
C LEU A 196 -8.41 2.44 -4.88
N THR A 197 -7.67 1.77 -3.99
CA THR A 197 -7.08 0.47 -4.26
C THR A 197 -8.14 -0.58 -4.58
N ARG A 198 -9.29 -0.57 -3.88
CA ARG A 198 -10.42 -1.44 -4.18
C ARG A 198 -10.96 -1.21 -5.58
N GLN A 199 -11.21 0.04 -5.97
CA GLN A 199 -11.67 0.38 -7.32
C GLN A 199 -10.67 -0.07 -8.40
N GLN A 200 -9.37 0.06 -8.14
CA GLN A 200 -8.32 -0.40 -9.05
C GLN A 200 -8.30 -1.92 -9.17
N VAL A 201 -8.33 -2.64 -8.05
CA VAL A 201 -8.37 -4.11 -8.03
C VAL A 201 -9.62 -4.63 -8.74
N TRP A 202 -10.77 -4.03 -8.51
CA TRP A 202 -12.02 -4.41 -9.20
C TRP A 202 -11.95 -4.19 -10.70
N LEU A 203 -11.38 -3.08 -11.15
CA LEU A 203 -11.18 -2.83 -12.58
C LEU A 203 -10.21 -3.86 -13.19
N GLU A 204 -9.09 -4.17 -12.51
CA GLU A 204 -8.13 -5.19 -12.95
C GLU A 204 -8.78 -6.59 -13.01
N VAL A 205 -9.61 -6.94 -12.03
CA VAL A 205 -10.38 -8.20 -12.03
C VAL A 205 -11.36 -8.24 -13.20
N GLU A 206 -12.08 -7.14 -13.44
CA GLU A 206 -13.03 -7.05 -14.55
C GLU A 206 -12.34 -7.15 -15.91
N GLN A 207 -11.18 -6.52 -16.07
CA GLN A 207 -10.36 -6.66 -17.27
C GLN A 207 -9.87 -8.10 -17.49
N ALA A 208 -9.34 -8.74 -16.43
CA ALA A 208 -8.89 -10.13 -16.52
C ALA A 208 -10.05 -11.10 -16.78
N TYR A 209 -11.20 -10.87 -16.16
CA TYR A 209 -12.42 -11.66 -16.35
C TYR A 209 -12.91 -11.62 -17.81
N TRP A 210 -13.08 -10.41 -18.35
CA TRP A 210 -13.51 -10.25 -19.74
C TRP A 210 -12.46 -10.71 -20.74
N GLN A 211 -11.17 -10.67 -20.39
CA GLN A 211 -10.11 -11.28 -21.20
C GLN A 211 -10.27 -12.80 -21.28
N VAL A 212 -10.60 -13.48 -20.17
CA VAL A 212 -10.87 -14.93 -20.17
C VAL A 212 -12.11 -15.23 -21.03
N VAL A 213 -13.18 -14.44 -20.89
CA VAL A 213 -14.39 -14.58 -21.72
C VAL A 213 -14.07 -14.41 -23.20
N SER A 214 -13.31 -13.36 -23.57
CA SER A 214 -12.85 -13.11 -24.95
C SER A 214 -12.12 -14.31 -25.52
N LEU A 215 -11.09 -14.80 -24.81
CA LEU A 215 -10.27 -15.91 -25.27
C LEU A 215 -11.06 -17.21 -25.37
N ARG A 216 -12.05 -17.44 -24.52
CA ARG A 216 -12.98 -18.57 -24.62
C ARG A 216 -13.84 -18.51 -25.89
N HIS A 217 -14.36 -17.32 -26.22
CA HIS A 217 -15.10 -17.13 -27.48
C HIS A 217 -14.16 -17.29 -28.68
N LYS A 218 -12.95 -16.74 -28.62
CA LYS A 218 -11.94 -16.91 -29.68
C LYS A 218 -11.47 -18.37 -29.84
N GLN A 219 -11.39 -19.12 -28.75
CA GLN A 219 -11.09 -20.56 -28.82
C GLN A 219 -12.17 -21.31 -29.62
N LYS A 220 -13.45 -21.07 -29.29
CA LYS A 220 -14.56 -21.67 -30.06
C LYS A 220 -14.51 -21.27 -31.52
N LEU A 221 -14.24 -20.01 -31.82
CA LEU A 221 -14.09 -19.49 -33.18
C LEU A 221 -12.93 -20.15 -33.93
N ALA A 222 -11.76 -20.27 -33.30
CA ALA A 222 -10.55 -20.86 -33.88
C ALA A 222 -10.78 -22.38 -34.17
N LEU A 223 -11.45 -23.08 -33.26
CA LEU A 223 -11.83 -24.48 -33.48
C LEU A 223 -12.79 -24.61 -34.66
N ALA A 224 -13.84 -23.81 -34.74
CA ALA A 224 -14.79 -23.82 -35.86
C ALA A 224 -14.10 -23.50 -37.21
N PHE A 225 -13.17 -22.54 -37.20
CA PHE A 225 -12.37 -22.18 -38.37
C PHE A 225 -11.46 -23.33 -38.83
N ARG A 226 -10.75 -24.00 -37.89
CA ARG A 226 -9.94 -25.19 -38.16
C ARG A 226 -10.81 -26.30 -38.77
N ASP A 227 -11.96 -26.57 -38.18
CA ASP A 227 -12.85 -27.62 -38.65
C ASP A 227 -13.37 -27.33 -40.06
N MET A 228 -13.74 -26.10 -40.37
CA MET A 228 -14.11 -25.68 -41.73
C MET A 228 -12.98 -25.91 -42.73
N LEU A 229 -11.73 -25.55 -42.39
CA LEU A 229 -10.57 -25.77 -43.25
C LEU A 229 -10.23 -27.25 -43.39
N ALA A 230 -10.40 -28.08 -42.35
CA ALA A 230 -10.21 -29.51 -42.41
C ALA A 230 -11.22 -30.18 -43.37
N HIS A 231 -12.48 -29.74 -43.37
CA HIS A 231 -13.46 -30.17 -44.37
C HIS A 231 -13.04 -29.77 -45.79
N THR A 232 -12.62 -28.50 -45.97
CA THR A 232 -12.14 -27.98 -47.26
C THR A 232 -10.93 -28.79 -47.77
N ASP A 233 -9.96 -29.13 -46.90
CA ASP A 233 -8.77 -29.91 -47.24
C ASP A 233 -9.13 -31.33 -47.67
N SER A 234 -10.08 -31.97 -46.95
CA SER A 234 -10.61 -33.28 -47.32
C SER A 234 -11.26 -33.28 -48.70
N ASP A 235 -12.08 -32.27 -49.00
CA ASP A 235 -12.77 -32.17 -50.29
C ASP A 235 -11.80 -31.82 -51.42
N MET A 236 -10.80 -30.92 -51.17
CA MET A 236 -9.74 -30.63 -52.14
C MET A 236 -8.90 -31.87 -52.48
N THR A 237 -8.61 -32.72 -51.49
CA THR A 237 -7.87 -33.97 -51.70
C THR A 237 -8.63 -34.90 -52.65
N LYS A 238 -9.96 -35.01 -52.53
CA LYS A 238 -10.82 -35.78 -53.43
C LYS A 238 -10.82 -35.15 -54.84
N MET A 239 -10.99 -33.83 -54.95
CA MET A 239 -11.02 -33.12 -56.22
C MET A 239 -9.68 -33.23 -56.97
N VAL A 240 -8.57 -33.28 -56.29
CA VAL A 240 -7.24 -33.54 -56.92
C VAL A 240 -7.16 -34.98 -57.41
N ALA A 241 -7.68 -35.96 -56.65
CA ALA A 241 -7.69 -37.36 -57.06
C ALA A 241 -8.55 -37.60 -58.32
N GLU A 242 -9.62 -36.83 -58.46
CA GLU A 242 -10.52 -36.86 -59.62
C GLU A 242 -10.03 -35.97 -60.78
N GLY A 243 -8.92 -35.23 -60.60
CA GLY A 243 -8.34 -34.38 -61.63
C GLY A 243 -9.07 -33.03 -61.84
N VAL A 244 -10.00 -32.66 -60.94
CA VAL A 244 -10.78 -31.41 -61.01
C VAL A 244 -10.05 -30.21 -60.41
N ALA A 245 -9.12 -30.47 -59.46
CA ALA A 245 -8.31 -29.44 -58.81
C ALA A 245 -6.80 -29.68 -58.96
N THR A 246 -5.98 -28.63 -58.79
CA THR A 246 -4.52 -28.77 -58.90
C THR A 246 -3.91 -29.17 -57.55
N LYS A 247 -2.72 -29.80 -57.58
CA LYS A 247 -1.95 -30.08 -56.36
C LYS A 247 -1.57 -28.80 -55.62
N SER A 248 -1.41 -27.68 -56.31
CA SER A 248 -1.13 -26.37 -55.73
C SER A 248 -2.29 -25.87 -54.90
N ASP A 249 -3.53 -26.08 -55.35
CA ASP A 249 -4.72 -25.68 -54.58
C ASP A 249 -4.83 -26.47 -53.28
N ALA A 250 -4.62 -27.81 -53.32
CA ALA A 250 -4.60 -28.64 -52.13
C ALA A 250 -3.52 -28.21 -51.13
N LEU A 251 -2.31 -27.95 -51.60
CA LEU A 251 -1.22 -27.44 -50.72
C LEU A 251 -1.54 -26.11 -50.12
N SER A 252 -2.24 -25.21 -50.82
CA SER A 252 -2.66 -23.91 -50.29
C SER A 252 -3.68 -24.06 -49.17
N VAL A 253 -4.61 -25.01 -49.28
CA VAL A 253 -5.57 -25.32 -48.20
C VAL A 253 -4.85 -25.95 -47.02
N ALA A 254 -3.94 -26.91 -47.23
CA ALA A 254 -3.16 -27.56 -46.19
C ALA A 254 -2.31 -26.54 -45.37
N VAL A 255 -1.69 -25.53 -46.04
CA VAL A 255 -0.98 -24.46 -45.36
C VAL A 255 -1.93 -23.64 -44.46
N LYS A 256 -3.13 -23.34 -44.96
CA LYS A 256 -4.12 -22.60 -44.17
C LYS A 256 -4.65 -23.39 -42.98
N LEU A 257 -4.81 -24.70 -43.13
CA LEU A 257 -5.19 -25.61 -42.04
C LEU A 257 -4.12 -25.62 -40.94
N ASN A 258 -2.83 -25.74 -41.30
CA ASN A 258 -1.72 -25.67 -40.35
C ASN A 258 -1.67 -24.30 -39.60
N GLU A 259 -1.93 -23.19 -40.33
CA GLU A 259 -2.05 -21.87 -39.71
C GLU A 259 -3.21 -21.80 -38.69
N ALA A 260 -4.33 -22.45 -39.00
CA ALA A 260 -5.47 -22.51 -38.10
C ALA A 260 -5.16 -23.35 -36.84
N GLU A 261 -4.48 -24.49 -36.98
CA GLU A 261 -4.03 -25.32 -35.84
C GLU A 261 -3.07 -24.56 -34.92
N MET A 262 -2.11 -23.82 -35.50
CA MET A 262 -1.23 -22.95 -34.70
C MET A 262 -2.02 -21.85 -33.99
N THR A 263 -3.10 -21.36 -34.60
CA THR A 263 -3.96 -20.34 -33.99
C THR A 263 -4.75 -20.92 -32.82
N VAL A 264 -5.27 -22.13 -32.94
CA VAL A 264 -5.92 -22.83 -31.81
C VAL A 264 -4.96 -22.95 -30.62
N THR A 265 -3.75 -23.48 -30.87
CA THR A 265 -2.73 -23.61 -29.80
C THR A 265 -2.42 -22.26 -29.12
N LYS A 266 -2.21 -21.19 -29.89
CA LYS A 266 -1.94 -19.85 -29.34
C LYS A 266 -3.08 -19.33 -28.46
N VAL A 267 -4.32 -19.58 -28.86
CA VAL A 267 -5.49 -19.14 -28.09
C VAL A 267 -5.64 -19.96 -26.81
N GLU A 268 -5.38 -21.26 -26.84
CA GLU A 268 -5.40 -22.16 -25.68
C GLU A 268 -4.34 -21.77 -24.65
N ASP A 269 -3.12 -21.49 -25.11
CA ASP A 269 -2.04 -20.99 -24.26
C ASP A 269 -2.43 -19.64 -23.63
N GLY A 270 -2.97 -18.73 -24.43
CA GLY A 270 -3.45 -17.42 -23.98
C GLY A 270 -4.57 -17.54 -22.94
N LEU A 271 -5.51 -18.46 -23.15
CA LEU A 271 -6.61 -18.74 -22.21
C LEU A 271 -6.07 -19.25 -20.87
N THR A 272 -5.13 -20.17 -20.90
CA THR A 272 -4.50 -20.73 -19.71
C THR A 272 -3.79 -19.64 -18.90
N LEU A 273 -2.98 -18.80 -19.56
CA LEU A 273 -2.29 -17.69 -18.90
C LEU A 273 -3.27 -16.65 -18.32
N SER A 274 -4.35 -16.35 -19.03
CA SER A 274 -5.38 -15.41 -18.56
C SER A 274 -6.15 -15.95 -17.35
N LYS A 275 -6.46 -17.24 -17.33
CA LYS A 275 -7.05 -17.92 -16.15
C LYS A 275 -6.10 -17.82 -14.94
N MET A 276 -4.80 -18.06 -15.11
CA MET A 276 -3.80 -17.91 -14.05
C MET A 276 -3.75 -16.47 -13.50
N LEU A 277 -3.84 -15.47 -14.38
CA LEU A 277 -3.88 -14.07 -13.96
C LEU A 277 -5.14 -13.77 -13.15
N LEU A 278 -6.30 -14.25 -13.58
CA LEU A 278 -7.56 -14.10 -12.86
C LEU A 278 -7.50 -14.80 -11.48
N CYS A 279 -6.97 -16.02 -11.41
CA CYS A 279 -6.73 -16.72 -10.13
C CYS A 279 -5.89 -15.89 -9.17
N ARG A 280 -4.78 -15.33 -9.66
CA ARG A 280 -3.90 -14.46 -8.86
C ARG A 280 -4.63 -13.23 -8.31
N LEU A 281 -5.45 -12.58 -9.14
CA LEU A 281 -6.20 -11.38 -8.72
C LEU A 281 -7.28 -11.72 -7.69
N CYS A 282 -7.94 -12.87 -7.84
CA CYS A 282 -8.93 -13.38 -6.90
C CYS A 282 -8.31 -14.00 -5.63
N GLY A 283 -6.97 -14.16 -5.57
CA GLY A 283 -6.29 -14.81 -4.45
C GLY A 283 -6.46 -16.32 -4.41
N LEU A 284 -6.80 -16.95 -5.54
CA LEU A 284 -6.92 -18.39 -5.69
C LEU A 284 -5.59 -19.04 -6.12
N PRO A 285 -5.40 -20.36 -5.90
CA PRO A 285 -4.25 -21.09 -6.44
C PRO A 285 -4.20 -20.98 -7.97
N LEU A 286 -3.00 -20.82 -8.55
CA LEU A 286 -2.81 -20.58 -9.99
C LEU A 286 -3.28 -21.72 -10.88
N ASN A 287 -3.39 -22.94 -10.34
CA ASN A 287 -3.84 -24.16 -11.04
C ASN A 287 -5.36 -24.39 -10.91
N THR A 288 -6.12 -23.45 -10.35
CA THR A 288 -7.57 -23.53 -10.28
C THR A 288 -8.17 -23.28 -11.67
N ASP A 289 -8.99 -24.19 -12.15
CA ASP A 289 -9.71 -24.00 -13.41
C ASP A 289 -10.96 -23.16 -13.17
N ILE A 290 -10.95 -21.92 -13.65
CA ILE A 290 -12.06 -20.97 -13.53
C ILE A 290 -12.81 -20.89 -14.85
N GLU A 291 -14.13 -21.05 -14.79
CA GLU A 291 -15.03 -20.77 -15.90
C GLU A 291 -15.89 -19.53 -15.63
N PRO A 292 -15.78 -18.48 -16.45
CA PRO A 292 -16.70 -17.35 -16.39
C PRO A 292 -18.13 -17.79 -16.69
N SER A 293 -19.09 -17.36 -15.85
CA SER A 293 -20.51 -17.70 -15.99
C SER A 293 -21.35 -16.61 -16.67
N ASP A 294 -20.83 -15.37 -16.73
CA ASP A 294 -21.59 -14.24 -17.26
C ASP A 294 -21.55 -14.20 -18.79
N ASP A 295 -22.69 -13.83 -19.36
CA ASP A 295 -22.85 -13.61 -20.78
C ASP A 295 -22.63 -12.10 -21.08
N PRO A 296 -21.62 -11.74 -21.89
CA PRO A 296 -21.31 -10.33 -22.15
C PRO A 296 -22.43 -9.57 -22.90
N GLU A 297 -23.34 -10.27 -23.59
CA GLU A 297 -24.46 -9.63 -24.29
C GLU A 297 -25.58 -9.22 -23.34
N LYS A 298 -25.79 -9.96 -22.25
CA LYS A 298 -26.89 -9.77 -21.31
C LYS A 298 -26.56 -8.82 -20.15
N MET A 299 -25.35 -8.28 -20.10
CA MET A 299 -24.98 -7.36 -19.02
C MET A 299 -25.77 -6.04 -19.12
N PRO A 300 -26.36 -5.57 -18.01
CA PRO A 300 -27.16 -4.35 -18.00
C PRO A 300 -26.31 -3.12 -18.34
N ALA A 301 -26.95 -2.15 -18.99
CA ALA A 301 -26.34 -0.83 -19.20
C ALA A 301 -25.98 -0.20 -17.85
N VAL A 302 -24.87 0.55 -17.81
CA VAL A 302 -24.48 1.29 -16.61
C VAL A 302 -25.59 2.27 -16.26
N ALA A 303 -26.25 2.07 -15.11
CA ALA A 303 -27.19 3.06 -14.60
C ALA A 303 -26.46 4.40 -14.46
N SER A 304 -27.16 5.49 -14.75
CA SER A 304 -26.67 6.85 -14.53
C SER A 304 -26.48 7.06 -13.02
N ALA A 305 -25.38 6.54 -12.47
CA ALA A 305 -25.04 6.82 -11.08
C ALA A 305 -24.66 8.30 -10.98
N ASP A 306 -25.26 8.99 -10.02
CA ASP A 306 -24.85 10.33 -9.63
C ASP A 306 -23.35 10.34 -9.28
N PHE A 307 -22.70 11.49 -9.53
CA PHE A 307 -21.28 11.68 -9.27
C PHE A 307 -20.96 11.40 -7.79
N LEU A 308 -20.40 10.24 -7.52
CA LEU A 308 -19.88 9.92 -6.20
C LEU A 308 -18.54 10.64 -6.00
N SER A 309 -18.27 11.03 -4.77
CA SER A 309 -17.00 11.66 -4.44
C SER A 309 -15.82 10.73 -4.74
N ARG A 310 -14.91 11.18 -5.59
CA ARG A 310 -13.71 10.41 -6.01
C ARG A 310 -12.72 10.29 -4.84
N PRO A 311 -12.26 9.07 -4.52
CA PRO A 311 -11.28 8.86 -3.44
C PRO A 311 -9.99 9.63 -3.62
N GLU A 312 -9.51 9.80 -4.86
CA GLU A 312 -8.31 10.57 -5.19
C GLU A 312 -8.43 12.04 -4.80
N LEU A 313 -9.60 12.64 -5.05
CA LEU A 313 -9.84 14.05 -4.69
C LEU A 313 -9.92 14.21 -3.17
N ASN A 314 -10.57 13.28 -2.47
CA ASN A 314 -10.65 13.29 -1.01
C ASN A 314 -9.25 13.14 -0.37
N GLN A 315 -8.37 12.29 -0.95
CA GLN A 315 -6.99 12.15 -0.52
C GLN A 315 -6.22 13.48 -0.66
N LEU A 316 -6.35 14.15 -1.79
CA LEU A 316 -5.66 15.42 -2.05
C LEU A 316 -6.22 16.55 -1.17
N GLU A 317 -7.52 16.57 -0.90
CA GLU A 317 -8.11 17.51 0.03
C GLU A 317 -7.56 17.32 1.45
N SER A 318 -7.50 16.07 1.94
CA SER A 318 -6.91 15.75 3.23
C SER A 318 -5.40 16.06 3.25
N ALA A 319 -4.66 15.80 2.17
CA ALA A 319 -3.26 16.17 2.04
C ALA A 319 -3.05 17.69 2.10
N TRP A 320 -3.91 18.48 1.48
CA TRP A 320 -3.91 19.93 1.60
C TRP A 320 -4.18 20.39 3.05
N LYS A 321 -5.18 19.79 3.73
CA LYS A 321 -5.46 20.07 5.16
C LYS A 321 -4.26 19.74 6.04
N ILE A 322 -3.54 18.64 5.79
CA ILE A 322 -2.30 18.27 6.46
C ILE A 322 -1.26 19.40 6.30
N GLN A 323 -1.05 19.91 5.09
CA GLN A 323 -0.08 20.98 4.87
C GLN A 323 -0.50 22.29 5.58
N LYS A 324 -1.79 22.61 5.64
CA LYS A 324 -2.30 23.75 6.45
C LYS A 324 -2.01 23.58 7.95
N GLU A 325 -2.18 22.40 8.50
CA GLU A 325 -1.85 22.13 9.90
C GLU A 325 -0.33 22.13 10.14
N LYS A 326 0.50 21.69 9.18
CA LYS A 326 1.98 21.81 9.24
C LYS A 326 2.44 23.26 9.35
N VAL A 327 1.74 24.21 8.68
CA VAL A 327 2.03 25.65 8.88
C VAL A 327 1.88 26.03 10.35
N LYS A 328 0.84 25.49 11.05
CA LYS A 328 0.63 25.75 12.47
C LYS A 328 1.71 25.09 13.34
N VAL A 329 2.18 23.89 12.97
CA VAL A 329 3.30 23.22 13.64
C VAL A 329 4.56 24.08 13.54
N VAL A 330 4.92 24.54 12.33
CA VAL A 330 6.09 25.42 12.12
C VAL A 330 5.95 26.73 12.88
N ARG A 331 4.74 27.31 12.89
CA ARG A 331 4.49 28.55 13.67
C ARG A 331 4.66 28.31 15.16
N SER A 332 4.27 27.15 15.69
CA SER A 332 4.34 26.84 17.12
C SER A 332 5.78 26.80 17.67
N ASP A 333 6.78 26.53 16.82
CA ASP A 333 8.18 26.49 17.19
C ASP A 333 8.72 27.90 17.58
N PHE A 334 8.02 28.95 17.15
CA PHE A 334 8.32 30.33 17.42
C PHE A 334 7.38 30.96 18.47
N LEU A 335 6.55 30.17 19.12
CA LEU A 335 5.68 30.58 20.22
C LEU A 335 6.25 30.09 21.56
N PRO A 336 5.88 30.74 22.68
CA PRO A 336 6.25 30.26 24.01
C PRO A 336 5.82 28.79 24.19
N GLN A 337 6.66 28.02 24.89
CA GLN A 337 6.37 26.65 25.27
C GLN A 337 6.57 26.44 26.75
N MET A 338 5.65 25.77 27.43
CA MET A 338 5.67 25.56 28.87
C MET A 338 5.45 24.08 29.18
N ALA A 339 6.28 23.52 30.05
CA ALA A 339 6.16 22.17 30.54
C ALA A 339 6.36 22.11 32.05
N LEU A 340 5.55 21.30 32.71
CA LEU A 340 5.77 20.88 34.09
C LEU A 340 6.76 19.70 34.07
N MET A 341 7.75 19.78 34.94
CA MET A 341 8.77 18.75 35.08
C MET A 341 8.86 18.34 36.53
N GLY A 342 9.01 17.06 36.76
CA GLY A 342 9.24 16.51 38.08
C GLY A 342 10.23 15.34 37.97
N GLY A 343 10.96 15.08 39.05
CA GLY A 343 11.86 13.96 39.05
C GLY A 343 12.29 13.56 40.46
N TYR A 344 12.75 12.32 40.55
CA TYR A 344 13.40 11.75 41.71
C TYR A 344 14.73 11.16 41.24
N ALA A 345 15.82 11.65 41.82
CA ALA A 345 17.15 11.18 41.50
C ALA A 345 17.83 10.57 42.73
N VAL A 346 18.49 9.44 42.52
CA VAL A 346 19.31 8.76 43.54
C VAL A 346 20.74 8.74 43.06
N THR A 347 21.66 9.21 43.92
CA THR A 347 23.10 9.21 43.59
C THR A 347 23.91 8.54 44.70
N ASN A 348 25.00 7.91 44.30
CA ASN A 348 26.05 7.40 45.20
C ASN A 348 27.42 7.77 44.59
N PRO A 349 28.25 8.59 45.26
CA PRO A 349 28.03 9.27 46.52
C PRO A 349 26.87 10.27 46.51
N HIS A 350 26.34 10.56 47.70
CA HIS A 350 25.22 11.51 47.87
C HIS A 350 25.69 12.95 47.65
N VAL A 351 25.30 13.52 46.55
CA VAL A 351 25.85 14.78 46.03
C VAL A 351 25.42 16.01 46.85
N LEU A 352 24.25 15.94 47.55
CA LEU A 352 23.70 17.02 48.33
C LEU A 352 24.12 17.00 49.82
N ASN A 353 24.79 15.94 50.29
CA ASN A 353 25.16 15.77 51.69
C ASN A 353 26.64 15.43 51.87
N GLY A 354 27.53 16.29 51.34
CA GLY A 354 28.96 16.17 51.58
C GLY A 354 29.62 14.94 50.91
N PHE A 355 29.02 14.34 49.88
CA PHE A 355 29.55 13.18 49.19
C PHE A 355 29.72 11.89 50.02
N GLU A 356 28.91 11.70 51.04
CA GLU A 356 28.88 10.44 51.77
C GLU A 356 28.62 9.27 50.83
N ARG A 357 29.36 8.16 51.01
CA ARG A 357 29.22 6.93 50.22
C ARG A 357 27.97 6.15 50.60
N GLN A 358 26.81 6.75 50.36
CA GLN A 358 25.51 6.13 50.54
C GLN A 358 24.59 6.51 49.40
N PHE A 359 23.67 5.62 49.08
CA PHE A 359 22.57 5.98 48.14
C PHE A 359 21.61 6.91 48.84
N ALA A 360 21.47 8.09 48.30
CA ALA A 360 20.46 9.02 48.79
C ALA A 360 19.71 9.66 47.62
N GLY A 361 18.42 9.87 47.84
CA GLY A 361 17.49 10.38 46.85
C GLY A 361 17.07 11.81 47.12
N THR A 362 16.86 12.54 46.05
CA THR A 362 16.23 13.88 46.08
C THR A 362 15.14 13.96 45.03
N TRP A 363 14.12 14.77 45.29
CA TRP A 363 13.10 15.08 44.33
C TRP A 363 13.08 16.55 43.98
N ALA A 364 12.68 16.86 42.75
CA ALA A 364 12.47 18.23 42.31
C ALA A 364 11.22 18.30 41.43
N VAL A 365 10.49 19.40 41.55
CA VAL A 365 9.36 19.76 40.69
C VAL A 365 9.55 21.21 40.24
N GLY A 366 9.35 21.45 38.94
CA GLY A 366 9.52 22.78 38.39
C GLY A 366 8.70 22.98 37.11
N VAL A 367 8.59 24.23 36.68
CA VAL A 367 7.99 24.60 35.41
C VAL A 367 9.08 25.20 34.54
N THR A 368 9.21 24.68 33.32
CA THR A 368 10.11 25.24 32.32
C THR A 368 9.29 26.05 31.31
N LEU A 369 9.71 27.31 31.08
CA LEU A 369 9.17 28.18 30.04
C LEU A 369 10.27 28.48 29.03
N LYS A 370 10.08 28.10 27.77
CA LYS A 370 10.95 28.41 26.65
C LYS A 370 10.29 29.46 25.77
N VAL A 371 10.91 30.60 25.61
CA VAL A 371 10.45 31.69 24.73
C VAL A 371 11.54 32.02 23.72
N PRO A 372 11.34 31.71 22.42
CA PRO A 372 12.27 32.17 21.40
C PRO A 372 12.18 33.70 21.24
N VAL A 373 13.24 34.43 21.60
CA VAL A 373 13.20 35.89 21.59
C VAL A 373 13.70 36.47 20.26
N TRP A 374 14.80 35.87 19.72
CA TRP A 374 15.41 36.41 18.51
C TRP A 374 16.09 35.32 17.68
N ASN A 375 15.67 35.19 16.43
CA ASN A 375 16.18 34.18 15.49
C ASN A 375 16.42 34.75 14.07
N TRP A 376 16.88 36.00 13.99
CA TRP A 376 17.25 36.66 12.72
C TRP A 376 16.21 36.53 11.60
N GLY A 377 14.93 36.46 11.93
CA GLY A 377 13.82 36.33 10.96
C GLY A 377 13.57 34.91 10.47
N GLU A 378 14.27 33.90 10.97
CA GLU A 378 14.10 32.46 10.57
C GLU A 378 12.63 32.04 10.60
N GLY A 379 11.89 32.40 11.65
CA GLY A 379 10.47 32.08 11.79
C GLY A 379 9.61 32.59 10.63
N LYS A 380 9.86 33.82 10.19
CA LYS A 380 9.15 34.43 9.06
C LYS A 380 9.38 33.64 7.77
N HIS A 381 10.62 33.22 7.50
CA HIS A 381 10.98 32.49 6.30
C HIS A 381 10.46 31.06 6.34
N LYS A 382 10.58 30.34 7.45
CA LYS A 382 10.03 28.99 7.62
C LYS A 382 8.50 28.96 7.49
N ILE A 383 7.79 29.92 8.09
CA ILE A 383 6.33 30.02 7.95
C ILE A 383 5.92 30.31 6.49
N ARG A 384 6.69 31.19 5.79
CA ARG A 384 6.43 31.45 4.37
C ARG A 384 6.68 30.22 3.50
N ALA A 385 7.74 29.46 3.74
CA ALA A 385 8.01 28.19 3.05
C ALA A 385 6.89 27.18 3.27
N ALA A 386 6.46 26.98 4.53
CA ALA A 386 5.34 26.08 4.84
C ALA A 386 4.01 26.53 4.21
N ARG A 387 3.76 27.83 4.08
CA ARG A 387 2.59 28.35 3.36
C ARG A 387 2.69 28.08 1.87
N ALA A 388 3.87 28.22 1.27
CA ALA A 388 4.07 27.89 -0.14
C ALA A 388 3.82 26.39 -0.39
N GLU A 389 4.23 25.49 0.50
CA GLU A 389 3.90 24.06 0.44
C GLU A 389 2.39 23.81 0.51
N ALA A 390 1.67 24.53 1.38
CA ALA A 390 0.21 24.43 1.44
C ALA A 390 -0.48 24.93 0.14
N THR A 391 0.04 26.02 -0.46
CA THR A 391 -0.41 26.50 -1.77
C THR A 391 -0.13 25.48 -2.88
N MET A 392 1.07 24.87 -2.89
CA MET A 392 1.39 23.80 -3.85
C MET A 392 0.45 22.60 -3.72
N ALA A 393 0.09 22.20 -2.50
CA ALA A 393 -0.88 21.12 -2.28
C ALA A 393 -2.29 21.50 -2.74
N GLN A 394 -2.70 22.76 -2.60
CA GLN A 394 -3.97 23.27 -3.13
C GLN A 394 -3.99 23.22 -4.65
N LEU A 395 -2.97 23.73 -5.32
CA LEU A 395 -2.87 23.71 -6.77
C LEU A 395 -2.88 22.29 -7.34
N LYS A 396 -2.19 21.36 -6.66
CA LYS A 396 -2.25 19.92 -7.03
C LYS A 396 -3.67 19.34 -6.94
N MET A 397 -4.44 19.76 -5.94
CA MET A 397 -5.86 19.33 -5.82
C MET A 397 -6.72 19.92 -6.94
N GLU A 398 -6.50 21.19 -7.32
CA GLU A 398 -7.21 21.85 -8.40
C GLU A 398 -6.89 21.20 -9.75
N ASP A 399 -5.60 20.96 -10.06
CA ASP A 399 -5.12 20.25 -11.26
C ASP A 399 -5.71 18.84 -11.34
N ALA A 400 -5.71 18.08 -10.24
CA ALA A 400 -6.32 16.76 -10.19
C ALA A 400 -7.84 16.79 -10.42
N ARG A 401 -8.54 17.84 -10.00
CA ARG A 401 -9.97 18.01 -10.26
C ARG A 401 -10.25 18.20 -11.75
N GLU A 402 -9.44 19.01 -12.42
CA GLU A 402 -9.52 19.19 -13.88
C GLU A 402 -9.21 17.88 -14.62
N ALA A 403 -8.18 17.14 -14.19
CA ALA A 403 -7.83 15.85 -14.76
C ALA A 403 -8.95 14.81 -14.59
N VAL A 404 -9.62 14.76 -13.43
CA VAL A 404 -10.77 13.89 -13.18
C VAL A 404 -11.95 14.26 -14.07
N GLU A 405 -12.23 15.54 -14.26
CA GLU A 405 -13.29 15.99 -15.17
C GLU A 405 -13.00 15.58 -16.62
N LEU A 406 -11.75 15.71 -17.05
CA LEU A 406 -11.31 15.25 -18.37
C LEU A 406 -11.47 13.73 -18.52
N GLU A 407 -11.01 12.95 -17.52
CA GLU A 407 -11.15 11.48 -17.49
C GLU A 407 -12.62 11.05 -17.64
N GLN A 408 -13.54 11.72 -16.92
CA GLN A 408 -14.97 11.42 -16.99
C GLN A 408 -15.55 11.69 -18.38
N LYS A 409 -15.19 12.82 -19.00
CA LYS A 409 -15.61 13.15 -20.37
C LYS A 409 -15.07 12.16 -21.38
N GLN A 410 -13.78 11.79 -21.26
CA GLN A 410 -13.15 10.79 -22.12
C GLN A 410 -13.79 9.41 -21.95
N ALA A 411 -14.05 8.97 -20.71
CA ALA A 411 -14.71 7.69 -20.45
C ALA A 411 -16.13 7.63 -21.03
N THR A 412 -16.88 8.73 -20.92
CA THR A 412 -18.22 8.85 -21.52
C THR A 412 -18.16 8.76 -23.05
N PHE A 413 -17.20 9.45 -23.66
CA PHE A 413 -16.98 9.39 -25.11
C PHE A 413 -16.62 7.97 -25.58
N ARG A 414 -15.71 7.29 -24.85
CA ARG A 414 -15.31 5.91 -25.17
C ARG A 414 -16.45 4.92 -25.13
N VAL A 415 -17.39 5.05 -24.20
CA VAL A 415 -18.59 4.18 -24.17
C VAL A 415 -19.42 4.38 -25.43
N THR A 416 -19.66 5.63 -25.84
CA THR A 416 -20.42 5.92 -27.08
C THR A 416 -19.70 5.40 -28.33
N GLU A 417 -18.36 5.51 -28.38
CA GLU A 417 -17.54 4.95 -29.45
C GLU A 417 -17.61 3.42 -29.49
N ALA A 418 -17.47 2.77 -28.33
CA ALA A 418 -17.51 1.30 -28.21
C ALA A 418 -18.88 0.73 -28.62
N ASP A 419 -19.99 1.39 -28.23
CA ASP A 419 -21.34 0.99 -28.68
C ASP A 419 -21.48 1.08 -30.20
N ARG A 420 -21.02 2.16 -30.84
CA ARG A 420 -21.02 2.30 -32.31
C ARG A 420 -20.14 1.26 -33.00
N ARG A 421 -18.95 1.01 -32.45
CA ARG A 421 -18.01 0.01 -32.98
C ARG A 421 -18.60 -1.39 -32.92
N PHE A 422 -19.30 -1.73 -31.85
CA PHE A 422 -19.99 -3.00 -31.73
C PHE A 422 -21.09 -3.17 -32.78
N GLU A 423 -21.92 -2.15 -33.00
CA GLU A 423 -22.97 -2.19 -34.06
C GLU A 423 -22.38 -2.37 -35.47
N LEU A 424 -21.25 -1.71 -35.76
CA LEU A 424 -20.56 -1.86 -37.05
C LEU A 424 -19.91 -3.24 -37.19
N ALA A 425 -19.27 -3.75 -36.13
CA ALA A 425 -18.65 -5.08 -36.12
C ALA A 425 -19.73 -6.19 -36.32
N GLN A 426 -20.91 -6.02 -35.73
CA GLN A 426 -22.02 -6.97 -35.94
C GLN A 426 -22.46 -6.99 -37.40
N LYS A 427 -22.65 -5.85 -38.04
CA LYS A 427 -22.99 -5.78 -39.48
C LYS A 427 -21.88 -6.34 -40.36
N HIS A 428 -20.62 -6.13 -39.99
CA HIS A 428 -19.46 -6.69 -40.70
C HIS A 428 -19.45 -8.23 -40.60
N MET A 429 -19.73 -8.76 -39.42
CA MET A 429 -19.85 -10.19 -39.17
C MET A 429 -20.97 -10.82 -40.03
N GLU A 430 -22.20 -10.23 -40.03
CA GLU A 430 -23.32 -10.69 -40.84
C GLU A 430 -22.99 -10.70 -42.36
N ALA A 431 -22.28 -9.65 -42.84
CA ALA A 431 -21.85 -9.60 -44.24
C ALA A 431 -20.77 -10.66 -44.57
N ALA A 432 -19.88 -10.95 -43.61
CA ALA A 432 -18.84 -11.94 -43.77
C ALA A 432 -19.41 -13.37 -43.75
N ASP A 433 -20.45 -13.64 -42.95
CA ASP A 433 -21.19 -14.92 -42.94
C ASP A 433 -21.81 -15.17 -44.30
N GLU A 434 -22.49 -14.17 -44.86
CA GLU A 434 -23.14 -14.32 -46.19
C GLU A 434 -22.10 -14.44 -47.30
N ASN A 435 -20.99 -13.70 -47.26
CA ASN A 435 -19.90 -13.81 -48.21
C ASN A 435 -19.27 -15.20 -48.19
N LEU A 436 -19.06 -15.77 -46.99
CA LEU A 436 -18.53 -17.14 -46.87
C LEU A 436 -19.53 -18.15 -47.43
N ARG A 437 -20.83 -18.04 -47.12
CA ARG A 437 -21.88 -18.90 -47.64
C ARG A 437 -21.91 -18.93 -49.17
N VAL A 438 -21.86 -17.75 -49.79
CA VAL A 438 -21.84 -17.59 -51.26
C VAL A 438 -20.56 -18.17 -51.86
N ALA A 439 -19.40 -17.94 -51.21
CA ALA A 439 -18.11 -18.45 -51.67
C ALA A 439 -18.06 -20.00 -51.60
N GLN A 440 -18.59 -20.59 -50.53
CA GLN A 440 -18.69 -22.07 -50.41
C GLN A 440 -19.56 -22.68 -51.50
N LEU A 441 -20.75 -22.11 -51.72
CA LEU A 441 -21.66 -22.58 -52.78
C LEU A 441 -21.04 -22.40 -54.17
N GLY A 442 -20.46 -21.23 -54.46
CA GLY A 442 -19.84 -20.98 -55.78
C GLY A 442 -18.60 -21.85 -56.03
N HIS A 443 -17.86 -22.22 -54.97
CA HIS A 443 -16.73 -23.12 -55.07
C HIS A 443 -17.19 -24.56 -55.36
N SER A 444 -18.25 -25.04 -54.71
CA SER A 444 -18.83 -26.39 -54.97
C SER A 444 -19.37 -26.52 -56.40
N GLU A 445 -19.86 -25.40 -56.97
CA GLU A 445 -20.33 -25.37 -58.37
C GLU A 445 -19.21 -25.04 -59.37
N GLY A 446 -17.96 -24.92 -58.93
CA GLY A 446 -16.81 -24.63 -59.78
C GLY A 446 -16.72 -23.21 -60.35
N VAL A 447 -17.52 -22.25 -59.83
CA VAL A 447 -17.58 -20.86 -60.28
C VAL A 447 -16.59 -19.98 -59.56
N ILE A 448 -16.26 -20.34 -58.29
CA ILE A 448 -15.32 -19.56 -57.44
C ILE A 448 -14.03 -20.37 -57.26
N THR A 449 -12.87 -19.70 -57.35
CA THR A 449 -11.55 -20.30 -57.15
C THR A 449 -11.30 -20.66 -55.69
N THR A 450 -10.45 -21.65 -55.44
CA THR A 450 -9.98 -22.03 -54.09
C THR A 450 -9.41 -20.81 -53.34
N GLN A 451 -8.68 -19.91 -54.04
CA GLN A 451 -8.09 -18.73 -53.43
C GLN A 451 -9.15 -17.75 -52.93
N ASN A 452 -10.24 -17.56 -53.68
CA ASN A 452 -11.35 -16.71 -53.25
C ASN A 452 -12.13 -17.34 -52.08
N LEU A 453 -12.27 -18.66 -52.05
CA LEU A 453 -12.86 -19.37 -50.90
C LEU A 453 -12.02 -19.20 -49.65
N LEU A 454 -10.67 -19.36 -49.72
CA LEU A 454 -9.78 -19.13 -48.60
C LEU A 454 -9.77 -17.67 -48.14
N ALA A 455 -9.91 -16.72 -49.06
CA ALA A 455 -10.08 -15.32 -48.72
C ALA A 455 -11.40 -15.08 -47.95
N ALA A 456 -12.49 -15.69 -48.35
CA ALA A 456 -13.76 -15.60 -47.65
C ALA A 456 -13.71 -16.24 -46.24
N HIS A 457 -13.04 -17.38 -46.08
CA HIS A 457 -12.77 -18.00 -44.77
C HIS A 457 -11.98 -17.09 -43.86
N THR A 458 -10.93 -16.43 -44.38
CA THR A 458 -10.11 -15.49 -43.59
C THR A 458 -10.89 -14.23 -43.20
N ALA A 459 -11.71 -13.69 -44.11
CA ALA A 459 -12.57 -12.56 -43.83
C ALA A 459 -13.62 -12.89 -42.75
N TRP A 460 -14.19 -14.07 -42.79
CA TRP A 460 -15.11 -14.60 -41.79
C TRP A 460 -14.46 -14.64 -40.39
N LEU A 461 -13.28 -15.28 -40.29
CA LEU A 461 -12.52 -15.36 -39.04
C LEU A 461 -12.22 -13.96 -38.48
N SER A 462 -11.77 -13.04 -39.33
CA SER A 462 -11.47 -11.65 -38.94
C SER A 462 -12.69 -10.91 -38.43
N ALA A 463 -13.82 -10.98 -39.12
CA ALA A 463 -15.06 -10.31 -38.76
C ALA A 463 -15.64 -10.83 -37.44
N HIS A 464 -15.66 -12.16 -37.22
CA HIS A 464 -16.07 -12.73 -35.93
C HIS A 464 -15.14 -12.38 -34.79
N SER A 465 -13.82 -12.37 -35.02
CA SER A 465 -12.84 -11.93 -34.01
C SER A 465 -13.05 -10.46 -33.65
N GLU A 466 -13.29 -9.59 -34.63
CA GLU A 466 -13.56 -8.15 -34.42
C GLU A 466 -14.86 -7.94 -33.64
N GLN A 467 -15.90 -8.72 -33.90
CA GLN A 467 -17.17 -8.66 -33.17
C GLN A 467 -16.96 -9.03 -31.69
N ILE A 468 -16.21 -10.12 -31.41
CA ILE A 468 -15.85 -10.53 -30.04
C ILE A 468 -15.09 -9.39 -29.37
N ASP A 469 -14.08 -8.82 -30.00
CA ASP A 469 -13.27 -7.75 -29.45
C ASP A 469 -14.09 -6.50 -29.17
N ALA A 470 -14.98 -6.10 -30.09
CA ALA A 470 -15.89 -4.96 -29.90
C ALA A 470 -16.90 -5.17 -28.76
N LEU A 471 -17.42 -6.40 -28.61
CA LEU A 471 -18.30 -6.77 -27.50
C LEU A 471 -17.61 -6.61 -26.14
N ILE A 472 -16.38 -7.11 -26.03
CA ILE A 472 -15.59 -7.03 -24.81
C ILE A 472 -15.15 -5.58 -24.53
N ASP A 473 -14.71 -4.83 -25.55
CA ASP A 473 -14.33 -3.42 -25.42
C ASP A 473 -15.50 -2.56 -24.90
N ARG A 474 -16.73 -2.86 -25.35
CA ARG A 474 -17.96 -2.24 -24.83
C ARG A 474 -18.13 -2.47 -23.33
N GLN A 475 -17.89 -3.69 -22.81
CA GLN A 475 -18.00 -3.99 -21.39
C GLN A 475 -16.88 -3.30 -20.59
N LEU A 476 -15.65 -3.31 -21.10
CA LEU A 476 -14.50 -2.65 -20.46
C LEU A 476 -14.66 -1.12 -20.43
N SER A 477 -15.16 -0.52 -21.50
CA SER A 477 -15.43 0.93 -21.53
C SER A 477 -16.48 1.33 -20.49
N ARG A 478 -17.50 0.52 -20.28
CA ARG A 478 -18.51 0.71 -19.22
C ARG A 478 -17.90 0.57 -17.82
N ALA A 479 -16.98 -0.39 -17.61
CA ALA A 479 -16.26 -0.55 -16.35
C ALA A 479 -15.40 0.68 -16.04
N VAL A 480 -14.67 1.19 -17.02
CA VAL A 480 -13.86 2.40 -16.89
C VAL A 480 -14.73 3.61 -16.56
N LEU A 481 -15.90 3.75 -17.21
CA LEU A 481 -16.84 4.82 -16.91
C LEU A 481 -17.37 4.74 -15.47
N ARG A 482 -17.73 3.55 -14.97
CA ARG A 482 -18.13 3.36 -13.55
C ARG A 482 -17.06 3.88 -12.61
N LYS A 483 -15.79 3.44 -12.80
CA LYS A 483 -14.66 3.94 -12.01
C LYS A 483 -14.50 5.45 -12.14
N ALA A 484 -14.54 6.00 -13.37
CA ALA A 484 -14.39 7.44 -13.62
C ALA A 484 -15.46 8.28 -12.93
N LYS A 485 -16.65 7.74 -12.71
CA LYS A 485 -17.73 8.37 -11.94
C LYS A 485 -17.63 8.16 -10.42
N GLY A 486 -16.60 7.48 -9.93
CA GLY A 486 -16.43 7.18 -8.52
C GLY A 486 -17.28 6.02 -8.01
N GLY A 487 -17.92 5.25 -8.90
CA GLY A 487 -18.71 4.06 -8.57
C GLY A 487 -17.83 2.92 -8.05
N GLU A 488 -18.39 2.15 -7.14
CA GLU A 488 -17.85 0.87 -6.65
C GLU A 488 -18.45 -0.30 -7.43
#